data_4523a1e28f3508a633b4ba4b7cd63bfb
#
_entry.id   4523a1e28f3508a633b4ba4b7cd63bfb
#
_cell.length_a   1.000
_cell.length_b   1.000
_cell.length_c   1.000
_cell.angle_alpha   90.00
_cell.angle_beta   90.00
_cell.angle_gamma   90.00
#
_symmetry.space_group_name_H-M   'P 1'
#
loop_
_entity.id
_entity.type
_entity.pdbx_description
1 polymer ?
#
loop_
_entity_poly.entity_id
_entity_poly.type
_entity_poly.pdbx_seq_one_letter_code
_entity_poly.pdbx_strand_id
1 'polypeptide(L)'
;MSKAVTYRSGLTAGDAESEQSGELHAGSIAVWRPTAERPIRVKRLPLIGVLGSGPVGRGVATLLARAGYKVTLGTRHPDSLVLLELPVSVTIGPFDEAAKADVVFLAVVHSASRGLVESLEERLAGKILVDADNEWARWHYAATGLSDSLTEGSWMASLLPHSSVVRAFSHIDWDLLVTRATDEPGVWAVGYASDDDHVDRLVETLIWDMGYVPVKIGSLAESAPIDPGGVLWPRILTPDAMRALLDTGEESN
;
A
#
# COMPACT_ATOMS: atom_id res chain seq x y z
N MET A 1 28.09 25.43 -11.83
CA MET A 1 28.80 24.61 -12.82
C MET A 1 28.20 23.22 -12.77
N SER A 2 27.29 22.92 -13.70
CA SER A 2 26.56 21.66 -13.77
C SER A 2 27.29 20.72 -14.71
N LYS A 3 27.58 19.49 -14.29
CA LYS A 3 28.12 18.43 -15.14
C LYS A 3 26.98 17.52 -15.58
N ALA A 4 26.59 17.63 -16.85
CA ALA A 4 25.72 16.67 -17.51
C ALA A 4 26.52 15.40 -17.82
N VAL A 5 25.95 14.24 -17.49
CA VAL A 5 26.46 12.92 -17.89
C VAL A 5 25.70 12.48 -19.14
N THR A 6 26.41 12.38 -20.26
CA THR A 6 25.85 11.93 -21.55
C THR A 6 26.12 10.44 -21.70
N TYR A 7 25.06 9.62 -21.83
CA TYR A 7 25.18 8.22 -22.26
C TYR A 7 25.20 8.17 -23.80
N ARG A 8 26.25 7.58 -24.36
CA ARG A 8 26.34 7.24 -25.78
C ARG A 8 25.80 5.83 -25.99
N SER A 9 24.75 5.69 -26.81
CA SER A 9 24.32 4.44 -27.40
C SER A 9 25.12 4.19 -28.67
N GLY A 10 25.85 3.08 -28.74
CA GLY A 10 26.44 2.56 -29.97
C GLY A 10 25.71 1.28 -30.38
N LEU A 11 25.05 1.32 -31.54
CA LEU A 11 24.64 0.12 -32.28
C LEU A 11 24.86 0.42 -33.75
N THR A 12 25.73 -0.37 -34.34
CA THR A 12 26.08 -0.36 -35.78
C THR A 12 25.04 -1.14 -36.57
N ALA A 13 24.66 -0.57 -37.73
CA ALA A 13 23.79 -1.17 -38.71
C ALA A 13 24.53 -2.31 -39.47
N GLY A 14 23.78 -3.37 -39.82
CA GLY A 14 24.15 -4.41 -40.75
C GLY A 14 22.93 -4.80 -41.55
N ASP A 15 23.03 -4.60 -42.87
CA ASP A 15 22.01 -4.75 -43.91
C ASP A 15 21.46 -6.19 -44.01
N ALA A 16 20.15 -6.31 -44.26
CA ALA A 16 19.58 -7.29 -45.19
C ALA A 16 18.11 -6.93 -45.51
N GLU A 17 17.86 -6.57 -46.72
CA GLU A 17 16.56 -6.38 -47.35
C GLU A 17 15.81 -7.72 -47.43
N SER A 18 14.52 -7.70 -47.10
CA SER A 18 13.49 -8.48 -47.79
C SER A 18 12.12 -7.87 -47.52
N GLU A 19 11.53 -7.28 -48.58
CA GLU A 19 10.13 -6.86 -48.63
C GLU A 19 9.20 -8.05 -48.38
N GLN A 20 8.35 -7.92 -47.35
CA GLN A 20 7.02 -8.50 -47.36
C GLN A 20 6.02 -7.53 -46.70
N SER A 21 5.15 -7.01 -47.56
CA SER A 21 3.95 -6.28 -47.21
C SER A 21 3.01 -7.17 -46.38
N GLY A 22 3.06 -7.05 -45.07
CA GLY A 22 2.14 -7.64 -44.14
C GLY A 22 1.28 -6.55 -43.50
N GLU A 23 -0.02 -6.59 -43.75
CA GLU A 23 -1.02 -5.75 -43.08
C GLU A 23 -0.83 -5.78 -41.59
N LEU A 24 -0.60 -4.61 -41.00
CA LEU A 24 -0.62 -4.42 -39.54
C LEU A 24 -2.07 -4.64 -39.07
N HIS A 25 -2.39 -5.88 -38.69
CA HIS A 25 -3.53 -6.13 -37.88
C HIS A 25 -3.29 -5.40 -36.55
N ALA A 26 -4.16 -4.43 -36.23
CA ALA A 26 -4.23 -3.82 -34.92
C ALA A 26 -4.38 -4.95 -33.89
N GLY A 27 -3.26 -5.33 -33.28
CA GLY A 27 -3.24 -6.32 -32.21
C GLY A 27 -4.14 -5.83 -31.09
N SER A 28 -5.23 -6.54 -30.86
CA SER A 28 -6.03 -6.38 -29.67
C SER A 28 -5.08 -6.45 -28.47
N ILE A 29 -4.91 -5.32 -27.77
CA ILE A 29 -4.28 -5.32 -26.47
C ILE A 29 -5.16 -6.25 -25.64
N ALA A 30 -4.65 -7.45 -25.35
CA ALA A 30 -5.31 -8.37 -24.46
C ALA A 30 -5.40 -7.66 -23.10
N VAL A 31 -6.56 -7.11 -22.80
CA VAL A 31 -6.85 -6.57 -21.47
C VAL A 31 -6.75 -7.76 -20.54
N TRP A 32 -5.63 -7.85 -19.82
CA TRP A 32 -5.42 -8.86 -18.80
C TRP A 32 -6.59 -8.77 -17.80
N ARG A 33 -7.41 -9.78 -17.78
CA ARG A 33 -8.44 -9.94 -16.75
C ARG A 33 -7.84 -10.82 -15.68
N PRO A 34 -7.76 -10.33 -14.44
CA PRO A 34 -7.29 -11.18 -13.34
C PRO A 34 -8.14 -12.44 -13.30
N THR A 35 -7.50 -13.60 -13.23
CA THR A 35 -8.16 -14.89 -13.01
C THR A 35 -8.69 -15.02 -11.58
N ALA A 36 -8.29 -14.13 -10.68
CA ALA A 36 -8.83 -14.02 -9.34
C ALA A 36 -10.16 -13.24 -9.39
N GLU A 37 -11.25 -13.87 -9.00
CA GLU A 37 -12.54 -13.21 -8.83
C GLU A 37 -12.43 -12.18 -7.70
N ARG A 38 -13.04 -11.00 -7.90
CA ARG A 38 -13.15 -9.97 -6.86
C ARG A 38 -13.75 -10.59 -5.59
N PRO A 39 -13.08 -10.51 -4.43
CA PRO A 39 -13.40 -11.36 -3.27
C PRO A 39 -14.84 -11.26 -2.76
N ILE A 40 -15.49 -10.09 -2.81
CA ILE A 40 -16.91 -9.94 -2.35
C ILE A 40 -17.63 -8.74 -2.99
N ARG A 41 -18.94 -8.90 -3.27
CA ARG A 41 -19.87 -7.76 -3.39
C ARG A 41 -20.34 -7.36 -1.99
N VAL A 42 -19.80 -6.31 -1.44
CA VAL A 42 -20.28 -5.75 -0.15
C VAL A 42 -21.60 -5.04 -0.39
N LYS A 43 -22.63 -5.37 0.39
CA LYS A 43 -23.95 -4.72 0.32
C LYS A 43 -23.89 -3.21 0.62
N ARG A 44 -22.94 -2.80 1.45
CA ARG A 44 -22.64 -1.40 1.81
C ARG A 44 -21.12 -1.26 1.88
N LEU A 45 -20.59 -0.27 1.18
CA LEU A 45 -19.16 0.08 1.28
C LEU A 45 -18.87 0.59 2.69
N PRO A 46 -17.77 0.15 3.32
CA PRO A 46 -17.36 0.69 4.61
C PRO A 46 -16.97 2.16 4.49
N LEU A 47 -17.10 2.88 5.60
CA LEU A 47 -16.48 4.20 5.73
C LEU A 47 -14.99 4.02 5.94
N ILE A 48 -14.20 4.85 5.26
CA ILE A 48 -12.75 4.78 5.33
C ILE A 48 -12.21 6.02 6.06
N GLY A 49 -11.37 5.78 7.04
CA GLY A 49 -10.54 6.81 7.66
C GLY A 49 -9.09 6.65 7.22
N VAL A 50 -8.39 7.75 7.05
CA VAL A 50 -6.94 7.73 6.79
C VAL A 50 -6.29 8.68 7.81
N LEU A 51 -5.46 8.14 8.67
CA LEU A 51 -4.69 8.90 9.66
C LEU A 51 -3.35 9.28 9.03
N GLY A 52 -3.24 10.53 8.60
CA GLY A 52 -2.04 11.07 7.96
C GLY A 52 -2.30 11.61 6.56
N SER A 53 -1.92 12.87 6.33
CA SER A 53 -2.08 13.59 5.06
C SER A 53 -0.77 13.70 4.27
N GLY A 54 0.20 12.83 4.56
CA GLY A 54 1.43 12.66 3.80
C GLY A 54 1.18 12.00 2.44
N PRO A 55 2.24 11.77 1.64
CA PRO A 55 2.12 11.17 0.31
C PRO A 55 1.36 9.83 0.31
N VAL A 56 1.68 8.90 1.21
CA VAL A 56 1.00 7.60 1.33
C VAL A 56 -0.49 7.79 1.66
N GLY A 57 -0.81 8.57 2.70
CA GLY A 57 -2.21 8.78 3.11
C GLY A 57 -3.05 9.43 2.03
N ARG A 58 -2.51 10.43 1.31
CA ARG A 58 -3.20 11.05 0.17
C ARG A 58 -3.37 10.08 -0.98
N GLY A 59 -2.37 9.23 -1.25
CA GLY A 59 -2.45 8.19 -2.27
C GLY A 59 -3.57 7.20 -1.97
N VAL A 60 -3.59 6.62 -0.77
CA VAL A 60 -4.65 5.71 -0.29
C VAL A 60 -6.03 6.38 -0.37
N ALA A 61 -6.16 7.60 0.16
CA ALA A 61 -7.42 8.34 0.13
C ALA A 61 -7.91 8.57 -1.30
N THR A 62 -7.01 8.92 -2.22
CA THR A 62 -7.35 9.15 -3.64
C THR A 62 -7.81 7.87 -4.32
N LEU A 63 -7.10 6.76 -4.14
CA LEU A 63 -7.44 5.49 -4.79
C LEU A 63 -8.79 4.96 -4.29
N LEU A 64 -9.02 4.94 -2.97
CA LEU A 64 -10.29 4.49 -2.39
C LEU A 64 -11.46 5.41 -2.77
N ALA A 65 -11.25 6.73 -2.82
CA ALA A 65 -12.26 7.67 -3.28
C ALA A 65 -12.62 7.45 -4.75
N ARG A 66 -11.65 7.18 -5.63
CA ARG A 66 -11.89 6.82 -7.03
C ARG A 66 -12.63 5.50 -7.18
N ALA A 67 -12.42 4.55 -6.26
CA ALA A 67 -13.16 3.30 -6.19
C ALA A 67 -14.59 3.45 -5.63
N GLY A 68 -14.99 4.67 -5.23
CA GLY A 68 -16.34 4.99 -4.78
C GLY A 68 -16.55 4.96 -3.26
N TYR A 69 -15.48 4.84 -2.48
CA TYR A 69 -15.56 4.90 -1.02
C TYR A 69 -15.68 6.34 -0.52
N LYS A 70 -16.39 6.52 0.62
CA LYS A 70 -16.35 7.77 1.37
C LYS A 70 -15.13 7.74 2.28
N VAL A 71 -14.26 8.72 2.12
CA VAL A 71 -12.98 8.77 2.83
C VAL A 71 -12.89 10.02 3.69
N THR A 72 -12.49 9.87 4.95
CA THR A 72 -12.08 10.98 5.81
C THR A 72 -10.57 10.98 5.95
N LEU A 73 -9.91 11.99 5.39
CA LEU A 73 -8.47 12.18 5.50
C LEU A 73 -8.16 12.98 6.75
N GLY A 74 -7.64 12.30 7.77
CA GLY A 74 -7.30 12.87 9.07
C GLY A 74 -5.94 13.57 9.06
N THR A 75 -5.88 14.74 9.65
CA THR A 75 -4.66 15.53 9.80
C THR A 75 -4.67 16.39 11.06
N ARG A 76 -3.49 16.81 11.53
CA ARG A 76 -3.34 17.78 12.63
C ARG A 76 -3.74 19.20 12.22
N HIS A 77 -3.67 19.50 10.92
CA HIS A 77 -3.88 20.84 10.37
C HIS A 77 -4.85 20.80 9.18
N PRO A 78 -6.16 20.59 9.40
CA PRO A 78 -7.14 20.48 8.33
C PRO A 78 -7.15 21.70 7.41
N ASP A 79 -7.07 22.89 7.96
CA ASP A 79 -7.14 24.16 7.22
C ASP A 79 -5.97 24.33 6.24
N SER A 80 -4.81 23.71 6.50
CA SER A 80 -3.64 23.81 5.63
C SER A 80 -3.76 22.95 4.36
N LEU A 81 -4.73 22.04 4.29
CA LEU A 81 -4.93 21.12 3.17
C LEU A 81 -6.02 21.54 2.19
N VAL A 82 -6.71 22.66 2.44
CA VAL A 82 -7.85 23.15 1.64
C VAL A 82 -7.50 23.34 0.15
N LEU A 83 -6.23 23.57 -0.18
CA LEU A 83 -5.76 23.77 -1.56
C LEU A 83 -5.34 22.46 -2.27
N LEU A 84 -5.47 21.30 -1.64
CA LEU A 84 -5.15 20.04 -2.28
C LEU A 84 -6.26 19.61 -3.24
N GLU A 85 -5.88 19.25 -4.45
CA GLU A 85 -6.77 18.60 -5.42
C GLU A 85 -7.02 17.15 -5.01
N LEU A 86 -8.06 16.92 -4.21
CA LEU A 86 -8.52 15.59 -3.81
C LEU A 86 -9.86 15.28 -4.46
N PRO A 87 -10.21 14.00 -4.70
CA PRO A 87 -11.54 13.60 -5.15
C PRO A 87 -12.65 14.14 -4.24
N VAL A 88 -13.81 14.50 -4.80
CA VAL A 88 -14.96 15.10 -4.07
C VAL A 88 -15.46 14.21 -2.91
N SER A 89 -15.25 12.91 -2.97
CA SER A 89 -15.63 11.96 -1.91
C SER A 89 -14.65 11.91 -0.73
N VAL A 90 -13.55 12.69 -0.77
CA VAL A 90 -12.61 12.84 0.35
C VAL A 90 -12.99 14.05 1.17
N THR A 91 -13.26 13.83 2.45
CA THR A 91 -13.45 14.91 3.45
C THR A 91 -12.17 15.05 4.27
N ILE A 92 -11.69 16.28 4.48
CA ILE A 92 -10.55 16.57 5.35
C ILE A 92 -11.06 16.88 6.74
N GLY A 93 -10.44 16.30 7.77
CA GLY A 93 -10.83 16.53 9.16
C GLY A 93 -9.72 16.23 10.16
N PRO A 94 -9.98 16.39 11.45
CA PRO A 94 -9.06 15.96 12.50
C PRO A 94 -8.97 14.43 12.56
N PHE A 95 -7.92 13.89 13.19
CA PHE A 95 -7.73 12.45 13.37
C PHE A 95 -8.93 11.75 14.02
N ASP A 96 -9.54 12.41 15.00
CA ASP A 96 -10.74 11.91 15.70
C ASP A 96 -11.91 11.61 14.76
N GLU A 97 -12.12 12.42 13.72
CA GLU A 97 -13.17 12.17 12.73
C GLU A 97 -12.83 11.01 11.81
N ALA A 98 -11.57 10.92 11.37
CA ALA A 98 -11.11 9.80 10.56
C ALA A 98 -11.18 8.46 11.33
N ALA A 99 -10.87 8.45 12.62
CA ALA A 99 -10.93 7.27 13.48
C ALA A 99 -12.36 6.73 13.74
N LYS A 100 -13.42 7.46 13.35
CA LYS A 100 -14.81 6.99 13.45
C LYS A 100 -15.17 5.97 12.35
N ALA A 101 -14.37 5.85 11.31
CA ALA A 101 -14.61 4.99 10.16
C ALA A 101 -14.62 3.50 10.53
N ASP A 102 -15.15 2.67 9.64
CA ASP A 102 -15.19 1.21 9.81
C ASP A 102 -13.80 0.59 9.61
N VAL A 103 -13.04 1.12 8.64
CA VAL A 103 -11.65 0.76 8.34
C VAL A 103 -10.80 2.01 8.39
N VAL A 104 -9.70 1.96 9.13
CA VAL A 104 -8.79 3.08 9.35
C VAL A 104 -7.40 2.73 8.84
N PHE A 105 -6.86 3.52 7.92
CA PHE A 105 -5.49 3.40 7.44
C PHE A 105 -4.57 4.30 8.27
N LEU A 106 -3.50 3.75 8.80
CA LEU A 106 -2.45 4.49 9.50
C LEU A 106 -1.32 4.81 8.51
N ALA A 107 -1.15 6.08 8.19
CA ALA A 107 -0.18 6.57 7.21
C ALA A 107 0.54 7.84 7.70
N VAL A 108 0.94 7.84 8.97
CA VAL A 108 1.77 8.89 9.59
C VAL A 108 3.23 8.45 9.60
N VAL A 109 4.14 9.33 9.99
CA VAL A 109 5.53 8.94 10.25
C VAL A 109 5.59 8.06 11.49
N HIS A 110 6.41 7.01 11.46
CA HIS A 110 6.47 5.99 12.52
C HIS A 110 6.66 6.59 13.94
N SER A 111 7.49 7.60 14.07
CA SER A 111 7.73 8.28 15.36
C SER A 111 6.47 8.91 15.98
N ALA A 112 5.41 9.12 15.19
CA ALA A 112 4.13 9.64 15.67
C ALA A 112 3.07 8.53 15.86
N SER A 113 3.28 7.32 15.33
CA SER A 113 2.29 6.26 15.29
C SER A 113 1.85 5.81 16.67
N ARG A 114 2.79 5.47 17.55
CA ARG A 114 2.50 5.05 18.92
C ARG A 114 1.59 6.05 19.65
N GLY A 115 2.04 7.28 19.80
CA GLY A 115 1.27 8.29 20.55
C GLY A 115 -0.08 8.60 19.92
N LEU A 116 -0.20 8.51 18.59
CA LEU A 116 -1.46 8.71 17.90
C LEU A 116 -2.43 7.56 18.17
N VAL A 117 -2.01 6.30 17.96
CA VAL A 117 -2.90 5.15 18.14
C VAL A 117 -3.31 4.97 19.60
N GLU A 118 -2.41 5.18 20.56
CA GLU A 118 -2.71 5.17 22.00
C GLU A 118 -3.75 6.27 22.34
N SER A 119 -3.66 7.46 21.75
CA SER A 119 -4.64 8.52 21.96
C SER A 119 -6.02 8.24 21.37
N LEU A 120 -6.10 7.33 20.41
CA LEU A 120 -7.31 6.95 19.68
C LEU A 120 -7.79 5.53 20.01
N GLU A 121 -7.18 4.83 20.98
CA GLU A 121 -7.42 3.43 21.27
C GLU A 121 -8.91 3.12 21.44
N GLU A 122 -9.62 3.89 22.27
CA GLU A 122 -11.07 3.71 22.48
C GLU A 122 -11.90 3.87 21.21
N ARG A 123 -11.48 4.75 20.29
CA ARG A 123 -12.17 4.98 19.01
C ARG A 123 -11.87 3.91 17.98
N LEU A 124 -10.68 3.35 18.04
CA LEU A 124 -10.21 2.26 17.17
C LEU A 124 -10.71 0.89 17.63
N ALA A 125 -11.18 0.77 18.88
CA ALA A 125 -11.72 -0.49 19.40
C ALA A 125 -12.85 -1.03 18.51
N GLY A 126 -12.75 -2.32 18.14
CA GLY A 126 -13.67 -2.99 17.22
C GLY A 126 -13.56 -2.57 15.75
N LYS A 127 -12.54 -1.79 15.39
CA LYS A 127 -12.27 -1.36 14.02
C LYS A 127 -11.17 -2.20 13.38
N ILE A 128 -11.06 -2.09 12.07
CA ILE A 128 -9.93 -2.61 11.31
C ILE A 128 -8.92 -1.47 11.16
N LEU A 129 -7.70 -1.67 11.63
CA LEU A 129 -6.58 -0.78 11.36
C LEU A 129 -5.69 -1.40 10.30
N VAL A 130 -5.54 -0.71 9.15
CA VAL A 130 -4.55 -1.06 8.13
C VAL A 130 -3.31 -0.21 8.37
N ASP A 131 -2.26 -0.84 8.86
CA ASP A 131 -0.99 -0.20 9.17
C ASP A 131 -0.10 -0.15 7.93
N ALA A 132 0.11 1.06 7.42
CA ALA A 132 0.95 1.37 6.27
C ALA A 132 2.15 2.26 6.64
N ASP A 133 2.43 2.43 7.93
CA ASP A 133 3.58 3.23 8.34
C ASP A 133 4.90 2.48 8.14
N ASN A 134 6.01 3.18 8.21
CA ASN A 134 7.34 2.60 8.07
C ASN A 134 8.32 3.23 9.05
N GLU A 135 9.03 2.38 9.77
CA GLU A 135 10.16 2.80 10.60
C GLU A 135 11.45 2.90 9.78
N TRP A 136 11.61 4.00 9.04
CA TRP A 136 12.83 4.26 8.26
C TRP A 136 14.10 4.26 9.12
N ALA A 137 13.99 4.66 10.40
CA ALA A 137 15.11 4.71 11.32
C ALA A 137 15.66 3.31 11.64
N ARG A 138 14.82 2.27 11.66
CA ARG A 138 15.24 0.90 11.92
C ARG A 138 16.21 0.37 10.87
N TRP A 139 16.00 0.75 9.61
CA TRP A 139 16.88 0.37 8.52
C TRP A 139 18.24 1.05 8.58
N HIS A 140 18.32 2.29 9.12
CA HIS A 140 19.55 3.05 9.23
C HIS A 140 20.25 2.93 10.60
N TYR A 141 19.48 2.64 11.65
CA TYR A 141 19.97 2.61 13.03
C TYR A 141 19.27 1.48 13.79
N ALA A 142 20.03 0.47 14.20
CA ALA A 142 19.55 -0.65 15.02
C ALA A 142 19.04 -0.26 16.45
N ALA A 143 18.55 0.95 16.65
CA ALA A 143 18.39 1.57 17.96
C ALA A 143 16.96 2.04 18.27
N THR A 144 15.90 1.36 17.84
CA THR A 144 14.53 1.88 17.98
C THR A 144 13.72 1.29 19.13
N GLY A 145 14.32 0.41 19.95
CA GLY A 145 13.63 -0.12 21.13
C GLY A 145 12.47 -1.10 20.84
N LEU A 146 12.25 -1.47 19.57
CA LEU A 146 11.55 -2.71 19.25
C LEU A 146 12.44 -3.87 19.71
N SER A 147 11.87 -4.80 20.44
CA SER A 147 12.55 -6.08 20.68
C SER A 147 12.88 -6.67 19.31
N ASP A 148 14.10 -7.17 19.11
CA ASP A 148 14.52 -7.86 17.87
C ASP A 148 13.62 -9.07 17.50
N SER A 149 12.65 -9.38 18.37
CA SER A 149 11.70 -10.48 18.23
C SER A 149 10.32 -10.10 17.69
N LEU A 150 9.99 -8.81 17.55
CA LEU A 150 8.68 -8.37 17.07
C LEU A 150 8.77 -7.75 15.65
N THR A 151 7.88 -8.19 14.76
CA THR A 151 7.63 -7.50 13.48
C THR A 151 6.86 -6.21 13.72
N GLU A 152 6.86 -5.30 12.74
CA GLU A 152 6.07 -4.07 12.81
C GLU A 152 4.57 -4.37 13.02
N GLY A 153 4.04 -5.38 12.30
CA GLY A 153 2.64 -5.79 12.46
C GLY A 153 2.31 -6.27 13.86
N SER A 154 3.16 -7.12 14.46
CA SER A 154 2.97 -7.59 15.84
C SER A 154 3.11 -6.46 16.86
N TRP A 155 4.03 -5.54 16.63
CA TRP A 155 4.20 -4.37 17.48
C TRP A 155 2.94 -3.49 17.48
N MET A 156 2.42 -3.16 16.28
CA MET A 156 1.19 -2.36 16.17
C MET A 156 -0.01 -3.04 16.83
N ALA A 157 -0.17 -4.35 16.65
CA ALA A 157 -1.24 -5.11 17.29
C ALA A 157 -1.14 -5.08 18.82
N SER A 158 0.08 -5.07 19.38
CA SER A 158 0.28 -4.97 20.84
C SER A 158 -0.19 -3.64 21.43
N LEU A 159 -0.24 -2.57 20.62
CA LEU A 159 -0.76 -1.25 21.03
C LEU A 159 -2.28 -1.16 20.95
N LEU A 160 -2.93 -2.05 20.19
CA LEU A 160 -4.37 -1.98 19.87
C LEU A 160 -5.05 -3.35 20.10
N PRO A 161 -5.09 -3.86 21.35
CA PRO A 161 -5.58 -5.21 21.65
C PRO A 161 -7.08 -5.41 21.35
N HIS A 162 -7.81 -4.32 21.10
CA HIS A 162 -9.24 -4.35 20.81
C HIS A 162 -9.58 -4.02 19.34
N SER A 163 -8.57 -3.97 18.47
CA SER A 163 -8.73 -3.72 17.03
C SER A 163 -8.19 -4.89 16.23
N SER A 164 -8.74 -5.12 15.03
CA SER A 164 -8.14 -6.06 14.08
C SER A 164 -7.07 -5.31 13.28
N VAL A 165 -5.80 -5.62 13.50
CA VAL A 165 -4.68 -4.99 12.80
C VAL A 165 -4.35 -5.79 11.55
N VAL A 166 -4.09 -5.07 10.45
CA VAL A 166 -3.56 -5.61 9.19
C VAL A 166 -2.35 -4.79 8.79
N ARG A 167 -1.23 -5.44 8.56
CA ARG A 167 -0.02 -4.81 8.02
C ARG A 167 -0.06 -4.86 6.49
N ALA A 168 -0.07 -3.71 5.79
CA ALA A 168 -0.13 -3.64 4.34
C ALA A 168 0.39 -2.31 3.78
N PHE A 169 0.74 -2.26 2.48
CA PHE A 169 1.23 -1.06 1.76
C PHE A 169 2.60 -0.54 2.20
N SER A 170 3.19 -1.06 3.24
CA SER A 170 4.47 -0.64 3.78
C SER A 170 5.65 -0.83 2.81
N HIS A 171 5.57 -1.81 1.91
CA HIS A 171 6.64 -2.16 0.97
C HIS A 171 6.59 -1.40 -0.36
N ILE A 172 5.54 -0.59 -0.60
CA ILE A 172 5.39 0.16 -1.86
C ILE A 172 5.93 1.57 -1.70
N ASP A 173 6.75 1.98 -2.64
CA ASP A 173 7.22 3.36 -2.69
C ASP A 173 6.05 4.32 -2.95
N TRP A 174 5.95 5.38 -2.17
CA TRP A 174 4.80 6.29 -2.17
C TRP A 174 4.57 7.00 -3.51
N ASP A 175 5.62 7.26 -4.30
CA ASP A 175 5.53 7.89 -5.61
C ASP A 175 4.98 6.94 -6.68
N LEU A 176 5.08 5.62 -6.47
CA LEU A 176 4.53 4.59 -7.34
C LEU A 176 3.10 4.18 -6.94
N LEU A 177 2.68 4.45 -5.71
CA LEU A 177 1.40 3.97 -5.16
C LEU A 177 0.18 4.36 -6.02
N VAL A 178 0.10 5.59 -6.51
CA VAL A 178 -1.04 6.02 -7.32
C VAL A 178 -0.84 5.67 -8.78
N THR A 179 0.34 5.90 -9.33
CA THR A 179 0.63 5.70 -10.76
C THR A 179 0.49 4.24 -11.17
N ARG A 180 1.05 3.31 -10.39
CA ARG A 180 0.94 1.87 -10.68
C ARG A 180 -0.48 1.35 -10.59
N ALA A 181 -1.24 1.82 -9.61
CA ALA A 181 -2.64 1.45 -9.45
C ALA A 181 -3.53 1.95 -10.60
N THR A 182 -3.24 3.12 -11.16
CA THR A 182 -4.09 3.76 -12.18
C THR A 182 -3.68 3.42 -13.61
N ASP A 183 -2.39 3.33 -13.88
CA ASP A 183 -1.86 3.10 -15.22
C ASP A 183 -1.84 1.61 -15.59
N GLU A 184 -1.65 0.75 -14.59
CA GLU A 184 -1.53 -0.71 -14.75
C GLU A 184 -2.39 -1.46 -13.71
N PRO A 185 -3.72 -1.23 -13.67
CA PRO A 185 -4.59 -1.81 -12.65
C PRO A 185 -4.61 -3.34 -12.73
N GLY A 186 -4.45 -4.00 -11.56
CA GLY A 186 -4.46 -5.45 -11.46
C GLY A 186 -3.18 -6.15 -11.90
N VAL A 187 -2.10 -5.41 -12.14
CA VAL A 187 -0.78 -5.97 -12.50
C VAL A 187 0.10 -6.17 -11.26
N TRP A 188 0.07 -5.20 -10.34
CA TRP A 188 0.99 -5.14 -9.22
C TRP A 188 0.37 -5.66 -7.93
N ALA A 189 1.18 -6.33 -7.11
CA ALA A 189 0.74 -6.91 -5.85
C ALA A 189 0.93 -5.95 -4.67
N VAL A 190 0.01 -6.06 -3.70
CA VAL A 190 0.19 -5.57 -2.34
C VAL A 190 0.27 -6.79 -1.41
N GLY A 191 1.43 -6.96 -0.76
CA GLY A 191 1.59 -7.90 0.33
C GLY A 191 0.88 -7.42 1.58
N TYR A 192 0.16 -8.32 2.27
CA TYR A 192 -0.46 -8.01 3.55
C TYR A 192 -0.32 -9.16 4.54
N ALA A 193 -0.30 -8.83 5.83
CA ALA A 193 -0.27 -9.79 6.94
C ALA A 193 -1.40 -9.48 7.93
N SER A 194 -2.04 -10.52 8.47
CA SER A 194 -3.17 -10.40 9.39
C SER A 194 -3.37 -11.70 10.18
N ASP A 195 -3.82 -11.57 11.42
CA ASP A 195 -4.20 -12.70 12.30
C ASP A 195 -5.71 -13.00 12.27
N ASP A 196 -6.52 -12.23 11.52
CA ASP A 196 -7.98 -12.33 11.52
C ASP A 196 -8.52 -12.58 10.10
N ASP A 197 -8.82 -13.83 9.78
CA ASP A 197 -9.38 -14.24 8.50
C ASP A 197 -10.74 -13.58 8.17
N HIS A 198 -11.45 -13.03 9.17
CA HIS A 198 -12.71 -12.33 8.92
C HIS A 198 -12.49 -10.95 8.29
N VAL A 199 -11.38 -10.29 8.60
CA VAL A 199 -11.04 -9.00 8.01
C VAL A 199 -10.31 -9.13 6.69
N ASP A 200 -9.63 -10.25 6.44
CA ASP A 200 -8.86 -10.50 5.22
C ASP A 200 -9.66 -10.22 3.96
N ARG A 201 -10.87 -10.79 3.84
CA ARG A 201 -11.72 -10.60 2.67
C ARG A 201 -12.07 -9.14 2.39
N LEU A 202 -12.25 -8.34 3.45
CA LEU A 202 -12.54 -6.93 3.29
C LEU A 202 -11.28 -6.18 2.83
N VAL A 203 -10.14 -6.46 3.47
CA VAL A 203 -8.85 -5.84 3.12
C VAL A 203 -8.43 -6.22 1.69
N GLU A 204 -8.56 -7.48 1.31
CA GLU A 204 -8.35 -7.94 -0.07
C GLU A 204 -9.23 -7.19 -1.07
N THR A 205 -10.51 -6.98 -0.72
CA THR A 205 -11.44 -6.20 -1.55
C THR A 205 -10.96 -4.74 -1.68
N LEU A 206 -10.50 -4.11 -0.60
CA LEU A 206 -9.99 -2.75 -0.62
C LEU A 206 -8.71 -2.65 -1.48
N ILE A 207 -7.77 -3.58 -1.32
CA ILE A 207 -6.54 -3.66 -2.13
C ILE A 207 -6.90 -3.79 -3.61
N TRP A 208 -7.85 -4.69 -3.92
CA TRP A 208 -8.32 -4.90 -5.30
C TRP A 208 -8.99 -3.65 -5.88
N ASP A 209 -9.87 -3.02 -5.13
CA ASP A 209 -10.59 -1.82 -5.55
C ASP A 209 -9.65 -0.62 -5.73
N MET A 210 -8.50 -0.61 -5.05
CA MET A 210 -7.42 0.35 -5.30
C MET A 210 -6.60 0.05 -6.56
N GLY A 211 -6.82 -1.07 -7.25
CA GLY A 211 -6.13 -1.43 -8.49
C GLY A 211 -4.94 -2.39 -8.30
N TYR A 212 -4.79 -2.99 -7.13
CA TYR A 212 -3.72 -3.94 -6.81
C TYR A 212 -4.24 -5.37 -6.64
N VAL A 213 -3.35 -6.34 -6.72
CA VAL A 213 -3.64 -7.74 -6.41
C VAL A 213 -3.20 -8.04 -4.98
N PRO A 214 -4.11 -8.44 -4.07
CA PRO A 214 -3.73 -8.79 -2.71
C PRO A 214 -2.95 -10.11 -2.67
N VAL A 215 -1.88 -10.14 -1.88
CA VAL A 215 -1.10 -11.36 -1.59
C VAL A 215 -0.93 -11.47 -0.08
N LYS A 216 -1.57 -12.47 0.53
CA LYS A 216 -1.38 -12.73 1.97
C LYS A 216 0.04 -13.24 2.20
N ILE A 217 0.80 -12.58 3.08
CA ILE A 217 2.15 -12.98 3.47
C ILE A 217 2.06 -14.04 4.57
N GLY A 218 1.15 -13.84 5.54
CA GLY A 218 0.96 -14.69 6.68
C GLY A 218 0.27 -13.96 7.83
N SER A 219 0.56 -14.38 9.06
CA SER A 219 0.18 -13.71 10.29
C SER A 219 0.95 -12.39 10.49
N LEU A 220 0.55 -11.57 11.45
CA LEU A 220 1.30 -10.36 11.81
C LEU A 220 2.73 -10.67 12.27
N ALA A 221 2.95 -11.82 12.91
CA ALA A 221 4.29 -12.28 13.30
C ALA A 221 5.17 -12.65 12.08
N GLU A 222 4.57 -12.84 10.92
CA GLU A 222 5.25 -13.16 9.65
C GLU A 222 5.34 -11.93 8.72
N SER A 223 5.05 -10.71 9.20
CA SER A 223 5.04 -9.50 8.37
C SER A 223 6.43 -8.99 7.96
N ALA A 224 7.51 -9.50 8.53
CA ALA A 224 8.87 -9.06 8.28
C ALA A 224 9.25 -8.89 6.77
N PRO A 225 8.78 -9.72 5.83
CA PRO A 225 9.09 -9.54 4.41
C PRO A 225 8.64 -8.19 3.83
N ILE A 226 7.58 -7.57 4.36
CA ILE A 226 7.04 -6.27 3.92
C ILE A 226 7.45 -5.10 4.83
N ASP A 227 8.17 -5.37 5.90
CA ASP A 227 8.71 -4.33 6.77
C ASP A 227 10.01 -3.73 6.18
N PRO A 228 10.44 -2.53 6.61
CA PRO A 228 11.70 -1.94 6.15
C PRO A 228 12.89 -2.88 6.31
N GLY A 229 13.58 -3.14 5.19
CA GLY A 229 14.68 -4.11 5.12
C GLY A 229 14.26 -5.54 4.80
N GLY A 230 12.96 -5.85 4.75
CA GLY A 230 12.45 -7.15 4.33
C GLY A 230 12.62 -7.41 2.83
N VAL A 231 12.53 -8.68 2.42
CA VAL A 231 12.79 -9.12 1.03
C VAL A 231 11.88 -8.45 -0.01
N LEU A 232 10.69 -8.03 0.39
CA LEU A 232 9.72 -7.34 -0.49
C LEU A 232 9.87 -5.80 -0.43
N TRP A 233 10.66 -5.26 0.48
CA TRP A 233 10.81 -3.82 0.69
C TRP A 233 12.10 -3.26 0.05
N PRO A 234 12.11 -2.06 -0.57
CA PRO A 234 10.99 -1.35 -1.18
C PRO A 234 10.81 -1.82 -2.62
N ARG A 235 9.92 -2.76 -2.86
CA ARG A 235 9.75 -3.36 -4.20
C ARG A 235 8.30 -3.31 -4.64
N ILE A 236 8.10 -3.06 -5.93
CA ILE A 236 6.83 -3.29 -6.60
C ILE A 236 6.97 -4.53 -7.48
N LEU A 237 6.12 -5.51 -7.28
CA LEU A 237 6.23 -6.84 -7.85
C LEU A 237 4.88 -7.29 -8.40
N THR A 238 4.91 -8.14 -9.42
CA THR A 238 3.71 -8.91 -9.79
C THR A 238 3.41 -9.97 -8.72
N PRO A 239 2.17 -10.49 -8.63
CA PRO A 239 1.83 -11.50 -7.63
C PRO A 239 2.73 -12.74 -7.69
N ASP A 240 3.06 -13.21 -8.89
CA ASP A 240 3.90 -14.40 -9.06
C ASP A 240 5.36 -14.14 -8.64
N ALA A 241 5.90 -12.97 -8.97
CA ALA A 241 7.24 -12.58 -8.53
C ALA A 241 7.31 -12.42 -7.00
N MET A 242 6.26 -11.87 -6.38
CA MET A 242 6.16 -11.73 -4.93
C MET A 242 6.15 -13.10 -4.24
N ARG A 243 5.31 -14.04 -4.72
CA ARG A 243 5.25 -15.40 -4.17
C ARG A 243 6.58 -16.14 -4.33
N ALA A 244 7.21 -16.03 -5.51
CA ALA A 244 8.50 -16.68 -5.76
C ALA A 244 9.58 -16.20 -4.77
N LEU A 245 9.63 -14.91 -4.44
CA LEU A 245 10.57 -14.39 -3.44
C LEU A 245 10.27 -14.89 -2.02
N LEU A 246 8.99 -15.02 -1.66
CA LEU A 246 8.61 -15.58 -0.35
C LEU A 246 8.97 -17.07 -0.24
N ASP A 247 8.78 -17.83 -1.32
CA ASP A 247 9.08 -19.28 -1.35
C ASP A 247 10.59 -19.58 -1.29
N THR A 248 11.44 -18.68 -1.80
CA THR A 248 12.90 -18.89 -1.78
C THR A 248 13.51 -18.67 -0.41
N GLY A 249 12.84 -17.99 0.50
CA GLY A 249 13.37 -17.66 1.83
C GLY A 249 14.64 -16.83 1.77
N GLU A 250 14.92 -16.13 0.66
CA GLU A 250 16.09 -15.27 0.54
C GLU A 250 16.01 -14.12 1.55
N GLU A 251 16.82 -14.23 2.60
CA GLU A 251 17.09 -13.13 3.52
C GLU A 251 17.74 -11.98 2.74
N SER A 252 17.26 -10.77 2.95
CA SER A 252 17.89 -9.58 2.38
C SER A 252 19.32 -9.44 2.92
N ASN A 253 20.29 -9.52 2.02
CA ASN A 253 21.71 -9.26 2.30
C ASN A 253 21.96 -7.76 2.40
#